data_90646a2089b337f2bd245286e2d83c2d
#
_entry.id   90646a2089b337f2bd245286e2d83c2d
#
_cell.length_a   1.000
_cell.length_b   1.000
_cell.length_c   1.000
_cell.angle_alpha   90.00
_cell.angle_beta   90.00
_cell.angle_gamma   90.00
#
_symmetry.space_group_name_H-M   'P 1'
#
loop_
_entity.id
_entity.type
_entity.pdbx_description
1 polymer ?
#
loop_
_entity_poly.entity_id
_entity_poly.type
_entity_poly.pdbx_seq_one_letter_code
_entity_poly.pdbx_strand_id
1 'polypeptide(L)'
;MMEFRDSPFLMFTTMLLIILGGIGFVVWFDVVDGIKQGFRHRLGPVTTVRRFPEHTKLVLLVTAILIITGAVGIMAAEFNNPGTIGDMNLWDKFCNSLFQSVSFRTAGFASVPQEKLTEISCLIGYILMFIGGSPIGTAGGVKTVTAFLVFMNAYSYINGRKETVIFH
;
A
#
# COMPACT_ATOMS: atom_id res chain seq x y z
N MET A 1 -18.38 3.78 -6.98
CA MET A 1 -17.14 4.32 -7.57
C MET A 1 -17.00 4.03 -9.05
N MET A 2 -17.67 2.99 -9.59
CA MET A 2 -17.60 2.66 -11.02
C MET A 2 -18.05 3.82 -11.95
N GLU A 3 -19.04 4.62 -11.52
CA GLU A 3 -19.49 5.81 -12.27
C GLU A 3 -18.44 6.93 -12.32
N PHE A 4 -17.46 6.92 -11.43
CA PHE A 4 -16.40 7.95 -11.32
C PHE A 4 -15.02 7.44 -11.75
N ARG A 5 -14.96 6.26 -12.38
CA ARG A 5 -13.69 5.66 -12.81
C ARG A 5 -12.92 6.52 -13.82
N ASP A 6 -13.66 7.35 -14.56
CA ASP A 6 -13.11 8.25 -15.59
C ASP A 6 -12.71 9.62 -15.02
N SER A 7 -12.87 9.82 -13.68
CA SER A 7 -12.45 11.05 -13.00
C SER A 7 -11.17 10.80 -12.19
N PRO A 8 -9.97 11.10 -12.74
CA PRO A 8 -8.70 10.90 -12.05
C PRO A 8 -8.62 11.62 -10.71
N PHE A 9 -9.20 12.81 -10.63
CA PHE A 9 -9.19 13.61 -9.41
C PHE A 9 -9.91 12.90 -8.25
N LEU A 10 -11.10 12.35 -8.49
CA LEU A 10 -11.85 11.61 -7.45
C LEU A 10 -11.14 10.32 -7.06
N MET A 11 -10.55 9.61 -8.03
CA MET A 11 -9.79 8.40 -7.75
C MET A 11 -8.57 8.70 -6.88
N PHE A 12 -7.76 9.69 -7.23
CA PHE A 12 -6.58 10.07 -6.45
C PHE A 12 -6.95 10.57 -5.05
N THR A 13 -8.00 11.38 -4.94
CA THR A 13 -8.48 11.86 -3.63
C THR A 13 -8.90 10.69 -2.74
N THR A 14 -9.67 9.75 -3.29
CA THR A 14 -10.12 8.56 -2.54
C THR A 14 -8.94 7.67 -2.15
N MET A 15 -7.99 7.40 -3.07
CA MET A 15 -6.77 6.65 -2.76
C MET A 15 -5.97 7.31 -1.64
N LEU A 16 -5.80 8.62 -1.70
CA LEU A 16 -5.10 9.38 -0.67
C LEU A 16 -5.78 9.17 0.70
N LEU A 17 -7.10 9.35 0.78
CA LEU A 17 -7.85 9.17 2.02
C LEU A 17 -7.73 7.74 2.58
N ILE A 18 -7.78 6.72 1.71
CA ILE A 18 -7.61 5.32 2.11
C ILE A 18 -6.20 5.08 2.68
N ILE A 19 -5.17 5.56 1.97
CA ILE A 19 -3.77 5.41 2.41
C ILE A 19 -3.58 6.13 3.74
N LEU A 20 -4.07 7.36 3.85
CA LEU A 20 -3.96 8.17 5.06
C LEU A 20 -4.64 7.50 6.26
N GLY A 21 -5.82 6.92 6.09
CA GLY A 21 -6.52 6.15 7.12
C GLY A 21 -5.81 4.85 7.48
N GLY A 22 -5.24 4.16 6.49
CA GLY A 22 -4.57 2.86 6.65
C GLY A 22 -3.17 2.92 7.28
N ILE A 23 -2.48 4.05 7.20
CA ILE A 23 -1.13 4.23 7.77
C ILE A 23 -1.14 4.26 9.32
N GLY A 24 -2.25 4.71 9.92
CA GLY A 24 -2.38 4.84 11.37
C GLY A 24 -1.89 6.18 11.92
N PHE A 25 -2.55 6.64 12.97
CA PHE A 25 -2.34 8.00 13.47
C PHE A 25 -0.98 8.21 14.14
N VAL A 26 -0.36 7.18 14.70
CA VAL A 26 1.00 7.28 15.29
C VAL A 26 2.02 7.68 14.24
N VAL A 27 1.96 7.04 13.06
CA VAL A 27 2.84 7.37 11.92
C VAL A 27 2.59 8.80 11.43
N TRP A 28 1.34 9.26 11.51
CA TRP A 28 0.99 10.65 11.20
C TRP A 28 1.69 11.66 12.08
N PHE A 29 1.69 11.46 13.40
CA PHE A 29 2.40 12.34 14.32
C PHE A 29 3.89 12.37 14.01
N ASP A 30 4.50 11.19 13.80
CA ASP A 30 5.92 11.10 13.45
C ASP A 30 6.26 11.82 12.15
N VAL A 31 5.41 11.68 11.12
CA VAL A 31 5.60 12.35 9.82
C VAL A 31 5.47 13.88 9.97
N VAL A 32 4.43 14.35 10.66
CA VAL A 32 4.21 15.78 10.88
C VAL A 32 5.36 16.40 11.67
N ASP A 33 5.79 15.74 12.75
CA ASP A 33 6.90 16.23 13.57
C ASP A 33 8.23 16.18 12.82
N GLY A 34 8.47 15.13 12.04
CA GLY A 34 9.65 15.03 11.18
C GLY A 34 9.69 16.13 10.12
N ILE A 35 8.56 16.45 9.47
CA ILE A 35 8.46 17.55 8.50
C ILE A 35 8.72 18.89 9.21
N LYS A 36 8.11 19.15 10.37
CA LYS A 36 8.35 20.40 11.14
C LYS A 36 9.83 20.58 11.49
N GLN A 37 10.47 19.49 11.96
CA GLN A 37 11.90 19.50 12.27
C GLN A 37 12.75 19.70 11.01
N GLY A 38 12.39 19.06 9.89
CA GLY A 38 13.03 19.24 8.59
C GLY A 38 13.04 20.69 8.13
N PHE A 39 11.88 21.37 8.20
CA PHE A 39 11.75 22.78 7.89
C PHE A 39 12.56 23.67 8.84
N ARG A 40 12.48 23.39 10.15
CA ARG A 40 13.20 24.17 11.18
C ARG A 40 14.71 24.10 11.03
N HIS A 41 15.24 22.94 10.66
CA HIS A 41 16.68 22.72 10.51
C HIS A 41 17.18 22.78 9.05
N ARG A 42 16.33 23.18 8.11
CA ARG A 42 16.63 23.23 6.66
C ARG A 42 17.23 21.91 6.13
N LEU A 43 16.74 20.79 6.62
CA LEU A 43 17.18 19.48 6.21
C LEU A 43 16.57 19.08 4.87
N GLY A 44 17.33 18.40 4.06
CA GLY A 44 16.80 17.80 2.82
C GLY A 44 15.79 16.69 3.12
N PRO A 45 14.86 16.37 2.17
CA PRO A 45 13.79 15.40 2.37
C PRO A 45 14.33 14.00 2.75
N VAL A 46 15.41 13.57 2.15
CA VAL A 46 16.07 12.27 2.44
C VAL A 46 16.58 12.21 3.88
N THR A 47 17.16 13.31 4.37
CA THR A 47 17.68 13.38 5.74
C THR A 47 16.55 13.39 6.77
N THR A 48 15.42 14.02 6.43
CA THR A 48 14.21 14.02 7.26
C THR A 48 13.64 12.62 7.41
N VAL A 49 13.50 11.87 6.30
CA VAL A 49 13.00 10.48 6.32
C VAL A 49 13.92 9.55 7.13
N ARG A 50 15.24 9.74 7.04
CA ARG A 50 16.20 8.94 7.82
C ARG A 50 16.06 9.12 9.34
N ARG A 51 15.50 10.24 9.80
CA ARG A 51 15.30 10.53 11.23
C ARG A 51 13.99 9.99 11.80
N PHE A 52 13.08 9.48 10.95
CA PHE A 52 11.85 8.86 11.46
C PHE A 52 12.16 7.65 12.36
N PRO A 53 11.29 7.36 13.35
CA PRO A 53 11.35 6.12 14.11
C PRO A 53 11.35 4.90 13.19
N GLU A 54 12.01 3.83 13.61
CA GLU A 54 12.10 2.59 12.81
C GLU A 54 10.72 2.02 12.46
N HIS A 55 9.78 2.07 13.42
CA HIS A 55 8.40 1.68 13.19
C HIS A 55 7.76 2.43 12.01
N THR A 56 7.90 3.75 11.98
CA THR A 56 7.34 4.61 10.94
C THR A 56 7.99 4.35 9.58
N LYS A 57 9.31 4.18 9.53
CA LYS A 57 10.02 3.78 8.30
C LYS A 57 9.50 2.45 7.75
N LEU A 58 9.37 1.46 8.63
CA LEU A 58 8.91 0.13 8.27
C LEU A 58 7.48 0.18 7.71
N VAL A 59 6.56 0.87 8.41
CA VAL A 59 5.17 1.01 7.95
C VAL A 59 5.10 1.66 6.58
N LEU A 60 5.80 2.78 6.38
CA LEU A 60 5.79 3.49 5.09
C LEU A 60 6.40 2.63 3.97
N LEU A 61 7.51 1.96 4.24
CA LEU A 61 8.19 1.09 3.26
C LEU A 61 7.30 -0.09 2.86
N VAL A 62 6.78 -0.84 3.83
CA VAL A 62 5.95 -2.02 3.56
C VAL A 62 4.65 -1.62 2.87
N THR A 63 4.03 -0.50 3.29
CA THR A 63 2.85 0.05 2.62
C THR A 63 3.13 0.37 1.15
N ALA A 64 4.23 1.07 0.87
CA ALA A 64 4.61 1.40 -0.51
C ALA A 64 4.87 0.15 -1.36
N ILE A 65 5.62 -0.83 -0.82
CA ILE A 65 5.91 -2.09 -1.50
C ILE A 65 4.60 -2.82 -1.84
N LEU A 66 3.69 -2.98 -0.88
CA LEU A 66 2.41 -3.68 -1.11
C LEU A 66 1.54 -2.98 -2.15
N ILE A 67 1.46 -1.66 -2.13
CA ILE A 67 0.69 -0.89 -3.11
C ILE A 67 1.31 -1.04 -4.51
N ILE A 68 2.62 -0.89 -4.64
CA ILE A 68 3.30 -0.96 -5.93
C ILE A 68 3.24 -2.38 -6.50
N THR A 69 3.57 -3.39 -5.72
CA THR A 69 3.54 -4.79 -6.17
C THR A 69 2.11 -5.24 -6.52
N GLY A 70 1.12 -4.84 -5.72
CA GLY A 70 -0.29 -5.08 -6.01
C GLY A 70 -0.75 -4.40 -7.30
N ALA A 71 -0.42 -3.12 -7.49
CA ALA A 71 -0.78 -2.37 -8.69
C ALA A 71 -0.14 -2.96 -9.96
N VAL A 72 1.14 -3.30 -9.91
CA VAL A 72 1.86 -3.94 -11.04
C VAL A 72 1.28 -5.32 -11.33
N GLY A 73 1.01 -6.13 -10.30
CA GLY A 73 0.44 -7.47 -10.45
C GLY A 73 -0.96 -7.42 -11.07
N ILE A 74 -1.84 -6.55 -10.58
CA ILE A 74 -3.20 -6.37 -11.11
C ILE A 74 -3.12 -5.83 -12.54
N MET A 75 -2.28 -4.82 -12.81
CA MET A 75 -2.10 -4.28 -14.15
C MET A 75 -1.64 -5.36 -15.15
N ALA A 76 -0.70 -6.22 -14.76
CA ALA A 76 -0.21 -7.29 -15.61
C ALA A 76 -1.29 -8.36 -15.86
N ALA A 77 -2.03 -8.75 -14.83
CA ALA A 77 -3.08 -9.77 -14.92
C ALA A 77 -4.30 -9.30 -15.72
N GLU A 78 -4.69 -8.02 -15.58
CA GLU A 78 -5.89 -7.44 -16.22
C GLU A 78 -5.58 -6.72 -17.54
N PHE A 79 -4.33 -6.65 -17.96
CA PHE A 79 -3.89 -5.80 -19.09
C PHE A 79 -4.71 -6.01 -20.36
N ASN A 80 -5.08 -7.26 -20.66
CA ASN A 80 -5.83 -7.66 -21.86
C ASN A 80 -7.28 -8.06 -21.54
N ASN A 81 -7.77 -7.85 -20.30
CA ASN A 81 -9.13 -8.23 -19.92
C ASN A 81 -10.14 -7.13 -20.29
N PRO A 82 -10.94 -7.29 -21.35
CA PRO A 82 -11.91 -6.28 -21.78
C PRO A 82 -13.05 -6.09 -20.77
N GLY A 83 -13.26 -7.05 -19.87
CA GLY A 83 -14.25 -6.95 -18.80
C GLY A 83 -13.88 -5.96 -17.71
N THR A 84 -12.59 -5.57 -17.61
CA THR A 84 -12.07 -4.70 -16.55
C THR A 84 -11.35 -3.47 -17.10
N ILE A 85 -10.04 -3.57 -17.35
CA ILE A 85 -9.21 -2.44 -17.81
C ILE A 85 -8.69 -2.59 -19.25
N GLY A 86 -8.96 -3.73 -19.94
CA GLY A 86 -8.36 -4.06 -21.23
C GLY A 86 -8.57 -3.01 -22.32
N ASP A 87 -9.75 -2.40 -22.39
CA ASP A 87 -10.11 -1.41 -23.40
C ASP A 87 -9.72 0.03 -23.03
N MET A 88 -9.08 0.24 -21.87
CA MET A 88 -8.71 1.57 -21.37
C MET A 88 -7.36 2.03 -21.94
N ASN A 89 -7.12 3.35 -21.92
CA ASN A 89 -5.80 3.92 -22.17
C ASN A 89 -4.78 3.47 -21.10
N LEU A 90 -3.49 3.49 -21.44
CA LEU A 90 -2.43 3.09 -20.50
C LEU A 90 -2.47 3.86 -19.18
N TRP A 91 -2.79 5.14 -19.22
CA TRP A 91 -2.93 5.97 -18.03
C TRP A 91 -4.08 5.51 -17.14
N ASP A 92 -5.23 5.23 -17.74
CA ASP A 92 -6.41 4.76 -17.03
C ASP A 92 -6.21 3.35 -16.48
N LYS A 93 -5.52 2.46 -17.23
CA LYS A 93 -5.09 1.13 -16.75
C LYS A 93 -4.25 1.26 -15.48
N PHE A 94 -3.26 2.14 -15.50
CA PHE A 94 -2.39 2.38 -14.34
C PHE A 94 -3.17 2.94 -13.15
N CYS A 95 -4.00 3.97 -13.36
CA CYS A 95 -4.80 4.58 -12.29
C CYS A 95 -5.78 3.58 -11.66
N ASN A 96 -6.49 2.78 -12.49
CA ASN A 96 -7.43 1.79 -11.99
C ASN A 96 -6.73 0.64 -11.26
N SER A 97 -5.58 0.16 -11.76
CA SER A 97 -4.80 -0.88 -11.09
C SER A 97 -4.24 -0.40 -9.76
N LEU A 98 -3.77 0.85 -9.70
CA LEU A 98 -3.30 1.46 -8.46
C LEU A 98 -4.45 1.63 -7.47
N PHE A 99 -5.60 2.14 -7.93
CA PHE A 99 -6.80 2.27 -7.11
C PHE A 99 -7.24 0.93 -6.54
N GLN A 100 -7.27 -0.11 -7.36
CA GLN A 100 -7.68 -1.44 -6.96
C GLN A 100 -6.71 -2.04 -5.92
N SER A 101 -5.40 -1.85 -6.11
CA SER A 101 -4.38 -2.27 -5.15
C SER A 101 -4.54 -1.59 -3.80
N VAL A 102 -4.80 -0.28 -3.78
CA VAL A 102 -5.05 0.49 -2.55
C VAL A 102 -6.35 0.04 -1.88
N SER A 103 -7.41 -0.19 -2.67
CA SER A 103 -8.72 -0.57 -2.17
C SER A 103 -8.75 -1.98 -1.59
N PHE A 104 -8.01 -2.93 -2.16
CA PHE A 104 -7.88 -4.29 -1.63
C PHE A 104 -7.23 -4.34 -0.24
N ARG A 105 -6.57 -3.29 0.19
CA ARG A 105 -6.09 -3.18 1.57
C ARG A 105 -7.21 -2.79 2.55
N THR A 106 -8.34 -3.48 2.42
CA THR A 106 -9.53 -3.45 3.30
C THR A 106 -10.35 -2.15 3.27
N ALA A 107 -10.29 -1.38 2.17
CA ALA A 107 -11.13 -0.19 1.99
C ALA A 107 -12.50 -0.51 1.36
N GLY A 108 -12.60 -1.55 0.51
CA GLY A 108 -13.87 -2.04 -0.03
C GLY A 108 -14.45 -1.21 -1.19
N PHE A 109 -13.71 -0.29 -1.78
CA PHE A 109 -14.14 0.45 -2.97
C PHE A 109 -13.76 -0.30 -4.25
N ALA A 110 -14.60 -0.23 -5.28
CA ALA A 110 -14.36 -0.84 -6.58
C ALA A 110 -14.42 0.20 -7.69
N SER A 111 -13.37 0.27 -8.53
CA SER A 111 -13.35 1.06 -9.76
C SER A 111 -13.71 0.23 -10.99
N VAL A 112 -13.53 -1.09 -10.91
CA VAL A 112 -13.87 -2.07 -11.94
C VAL A 112 -14.80 -3.14 -11.38
N PRO A 113 -15.58 -3.84 -12.23
CA PRO A 113 -16.44 -4.94 -11.81
C PRO A 113 -15.62 -6.07 -11.20
N GLN A 114 -15.80 -6.33 -9.90
CA GLN A 114 -15.04 -7.35 -9.15
C GLN A 114 -15.28 -8.77 -9.67
N GLU A 115 -16.48 -9.03 -10.15
CA GLU A 115 -16.91 -10.32 -10.72
C GLU A 115 -16.22 -10.67 -12.05
N LYS A 116 -15.60 -9.68 -12.71
CA LYS A 116 -14.92 -9.86 -14.00
C LYS A 116 -13.39 -9.89 -13.85
N LEU A 117 -12.89 -9.83 -12.63
CA LEU A 117 -11.45 -9.95 -12.37
C LEU A 117 -10.96 -11.35 -12.70
N THR A 118 -9.73 -11.43 -13.21
CA THR A 118 -9.05 -12.71 -13.41
C THR A 118 -8.75 -13.41 -12.07
N GLU A 119 -8.63 -14.72 -12.07
CA GLU A 119 -8.27 -15.50 -10.87
C GLU A 119 -6.96 -15.03 -10.22
N ILE A 120 -5.99 -14.61 -11.07
CA ILE A 120 -4.71 -14.07 -10.60
C ILE A 120 -4.92 -12.76 -9.84
N SER A 121 -5.75 -11.86 -10.36
CA SER A 121 -6.07 -10.60 -9.68
C SER A 121 -6.84 -10.83 -8.38
N CYS A 122 -7.74 -11.82 -8.35
CA CYS A 122 -8.41 -12.22 -7.13
C CYS A 122 -7.44 -12.76 -6.09
N LEU A 123 -6.48 -13.60 -6.49
CA LEU A 123 -5.45 -14.12 -5.59
C LEU A 123 -4.59 -13.00 -4.99
N ILE A 124 -4.14 -12.05 -5.83
CA ILE A 124 -3.42 -10.86 -5.38
C ILE A 124 -4.29 -10.06 -4.40
N GLY A 125 -5.57 -9.89 -4.71
CA GLY A 125 -6.53 -9.22 -3.84
C GLY A 125 -6.64 -9.89 -2.47
N TYR A 126 -6.75 -11.20 -2.40
CA TYR A 126 -6.82 -11.95 -1.15
C TYR A 126 -5.55 -11.77 -0.30
N ILE A 127 -4.37 -11.79 -0.93
CA ILE A 127 -3.10 -11.53 -0.23
C ILE A 127 -3.07 -10.10 0.34
N LEU A 128 -3.48 -9.11 -0.46
CA LEU A 128 -3.53 -7.71 -0.03
C LEU A 128 -4.57 -7.46 1.08
N MET A 129 -5.72 -8.16 1.04
CA MET A 129 -6.73 -8.11 2.10
C MET A 129 -6.23 -8.78 3.38
N PHE A 130 -5.50 -9.88 3.26
CA PHE A 130 -4.90 -10.57 4.41
C PHE A 130 -3.86 -9.69 5.11
N ILE A 131 -2.98 -9.04 4.32
CA ILE A 131 -2.01 -8.06 4.83
C ILE A 131 -2.66 -6.67 4.78
N GLY A 132 -3.44 -6.35 5.78
CA GLY A 132 -4.19 -5.09 5.88
C GLY A 132 -3.30 -3.87 6.13
N GLY A 133 -3.83 -2.91 6.89
CA GLY A 133 -3.12 -1.67 7.20
C GLY A 133 -2.15 -1.75 8.37
N SER A 134 -1.64 -0.60 8.75
CA SER A 134 -0.73 -0.40 9.88
C SER A 134 -1.43 -0.63 11.24
N PRO A 135 -0.68 -0.94 12.29
CA PRO A 135 -1.19 -0.86 13.66
C PRO A 135 -1.82 0.51 13.94
N ILE A 136 -2.97 0.48 14.65
CA ILE A 136 -3.70 1.71 15.03
C ILE A 136 -4.21 2.51 13.82
N GLY A 137 -4.34 1.88 12.65
CA GLY A 137 -5.03 2.40 11.47
C GLY A 137 -6.46 1.86 11.39
N THR A 138 -7.27 2.42 10.47
CA THR A 138 -8.66 2.02 10.23
C THR A 138 -8.81 0.71 9.47
N ALA A 139 -7.73 0.22 8.86
CA ALA A 139 -7.74 -0.98 8.03
C ALA A 139 -7.77 -2.27 8.86
N GLY A 140 -8.50 -3.28 8.37
CA GLY A 140 -8.56 -4.64 8.94
C GLY A 140 -7.35 -5.50 8.60
N GLY A 141 -7.49 -6.82 8.72
CA GLY A 141 -6.45 -7.80 8.37
C GLY A 141 -5.29 -7.88 9.36
N VAL A 142 -4.29 -8.72 9.01
CA VAL A 142 -3.03 -8.80 9.75
C VAL A 142 -2.26 -7.51 9.54
N LYS A 143 -1.82 -6.90 10.65
CA LYS A 143 -1.13 -5.61 10.58
C LYS A 143 0.19 -5.72 9.80
N THR A 144 0.49 -4.73 8.95
CA THR A 144 1.67 -4.74 8.08
C THR A 144 2.97 -5.02 8.83
N VAL A 145 3.14 -4.43 10.02
CA VAL A 145 4.31 -4.67 10.88
C VAL A 145 4.37 -6.12 11.35
N THR A 146 3.24 -6.70 11.77
CA THR A 146 3.17 -8.09 12.22
C THR A 146 3.49 -9.05 11.08
N ALA A 147 2.89 -8.85 9.90
CA ALA A 147 3.16 -9.67 8.73
C ALA A 147 4.64 -9.61 8.33
N PHE A 148 5.23 -8.41 8.33
CA PHE A 148 6.64 -8.22 8.02
C PHE A 148 7.55 -8.91 9.04
N LEU A 149 7.28 -8.76 10.35
CA LEU A 149 8.08 -9.41 11.40
C LEU A 149 8.01 -10.93 11.32
N VAL A 150 6.81 -11.49 11.07
CA VAL A 150 6.64 -12.95 10.89
C VAL A 150 7.46 -13.44 9.69
N PHE A 151 7.39 -12.73 8.57
CA PHE A 151 8.17 -13.07 7.38
C PHE A 151 9.68 -12.98 7.63
N MET A 152 10.14 -11.91 8.27
CA MET A 152 11.58 -11.73 8.59
C MET A 152 12.07 -12.77 9.59
N ASN A 153 11.27 -13.12 10.61
CA ASN A 153 11.63 -14.16 11.55
C ASN A 153 11.72 -15.54 10.88
N ALA A 154 10.75 -15.87 10.01
CA ALA A 154 10.80 -17.11 9.24
C ALA A 154 12.04 -17.17 8.33
N TYR A 155 12.34 -16.07 7.63
CA TYR A 155 13.53 -15.97 6.79
C TYR A 155 14.83 -16.08 7.60
N SER A 156 14.91 -15.43 8.76
CA SER A 156 16.08 -15.49 9.65
C SER A 156 16.28 -16.92 10.19
N TYR A 157 15.19 -17.58 10.57
CA TYR A 157 15.23 -18.97 11.04
C TYR A 157 15.75 -19.94 9.97
N ILE A 158 15.25 -19.83 8.74
CA ILE A 158 15.70 -20.66 7.61
C ILE A 158 17.20 -20.46 7.34
N ASN A 159 17.70 -19.22 7.48
CA ASN A 159 19.12 -18.91 7.28
C ASN A 159 20.00 -19.12 8.53
N GLY A 160 19.48 -19.75 9.58
CA GLY A 160 20.25 -20.08 10.79
C GLY A 160 20.72 -18.89 11.62
N ARG A 161 20.12 -17.71 11.44
CA ARG A 161 20.46 -16.51 12.20
C ARG A 161 19.70 -16.51 13.52
N LYS A 162 20.40 -16.22 14.63
CA LYS A 162 19.81 -16.21 15.98
C LYS A 162 19.03 -14.93 16.30
N GLU A 163 19.26 -13.83 15.57
CA GLU A 163 18.60 -12.53 15.78
C GLU A 163 18.21 -11.90 14.46
N THR A 164 17.03 -11.25 14.47
CA THR A 164 16.50 -10.51 13.33
C THR A 164 16.81 -9.02 13.52
N VAL A 165 17.87 -8.52 12.86
CA VAL A 165 18.20 -7.10 12.85
C VAL A 165 17.61 -6.50 11.57
N ILE A 166 16.73 -5.48 11.71
CA ILE A 166 15.97 -4.91 10.60
C ILE A 166 16.60 -3.63 10.07
N PHE A 167 17.14 -2.80 10.95
CA PHE A 167 17.87 -1.58 10.57
C PHE A 167 19.17 -1.48 11.36
N HIS A 168 20.26 -1.20 10.66
CA HIS A 168 21.57 -0.84 11.22
C HIS A 168 21.81 0.66 11.05
#